data_e4914c6c4e9a05984a1626b641a45f9b
#
_entry.id   e4914c6c4e9a05984a1626b641a45f9b
#
_cell.length_a   1.000
_cell.length_b   1.000
_cell.length_c   1.000
_cell.angle_alpha   90.00
_cell.angle_beta   90.00
_cell.angle_gamma   90.00
#
_symmetry.space_group_name_H-M   'P 1'
#
loop_
_entity.id
_entity.type
_entity.pdbx_description
1 polymer ?
#
loop_
_entity_poly.entity_id
_entity_poly.type
_entity_poly.pdbx_seq_one_letter_code
_entity_poly.pdbx_strand_id
1 'polypeptide(L)'
;MLVLADAEKGALWYFRQMDTAGLAVAAVLLVCSFIGWGAMIQKWSDVQELRRRNHAFERRLRDEASVVALNFPRGSNLGPYEFLVAEAVSAVQRHKGRLVRQSDVTLCMGHVENAVQRGIARTMVKYEDKMVLLSSLVSGGPFLGLLGTVWGVMVTFGALTEKASIAQLAPGVCGALVTTTLGLLVAIPATFGYNYLLTQVKIMTTELENFASSLADRVELELEGEARRNFEAAQE
;
A
#
# COMPACT_ATOMS: atom_id res chain seq x y z
N MET A 1 -20.88 -0.40 44.42
CA MET A 1 -21.36 0.98 44.61
C MET A 1 -20.26 2.04 44.38
N LEU A 2 -18.97 1.69 44.38
CA LEU A 2 -17.86 2.61 44.06
C LEU A 2 -17.64 2.87 42.53
N VAL A 3 -18.10 1.97 41.68
CA VAL A 3 -17.89 2.06 40.20
C VAL A 3 -18.87 3.05 39.53
N LEU A 4 -20.00 3.38 40.16
CA LEU A 4 -21.01 4.28 39.61
C LEU A 4 -20.81 5.77 39.99
N ALA A 5 -20.00 6.05 41.01
CA ALA A 5 -19.72 7.44 41.46
C ALA A 5 -18.68 8.14 40.56
N ASP A 6 -17.91 7.40 39.71
CA ASP A 6 -16.91 7.96 38.80
C ASP A 6 -17.46 8.28 37.38
N ALA A 7 -18.72 7.96 37.10
CA ALA A 7 -19.35 8.25 35.81
C ALA A 7 -19.55 9.76 35.56
N GLU A 8 -19.46 10.60 36.56
CA GLU A 8 -19.53 12.07 36.42
C GLU A 8 -18.22 12.72 35.99
N LYS A 9 -17.10 11.99 36.10
CA LYS A 9 -15.80 12.49 35.60
C LYS A 9 -15.68 12.20 34.12
N GLY A 10 -16.22 13.08 33.29
CA GLY A 10 -16.15 12.97 31.85
C GLY A 10 -14.67 12.83 31.36
N ALA A 11 -14.46 12.28 30.14
CA ALA A 11 -13.13 12.08 29.54
C ALA A 11 -12.21 13.32 29.65
N LEU A 12 -12.77 14.53 29.57
CA LEU A 12 -12.05 15.78 29.73
C LEU A 12 -11.38 15.96 31.11
N TRP A 13 -11.89 15.32 32.16
CA TRP A 13 -11.26 15.38 33.48
C TRP A 13 -9.93 14.66 33.47
N TYR A 14 -9.82 13.51 32.79
CA TYR A 14 -8.57 12.74 32.66
C TYR A 14 -7.52 13.48 31.84
N PHE A 15 -7.93 14.18 30.78
CA PHE A 15 -7.03 15.03 29.99
C PHE A 15 -6.43 16.19 30.82
N ARG A 16 -7.16 16.73 31.75
CA ARG A 16 -6.68 17.80 32.66
C ARG A 16 -5.62 17.35 33.67
N GLN A 17 -5.53 16.03 33.87
CA GLN A 17 -4.55 15.45 34.80
C GLN A 17 -3.20 15.15 34.10
N MET A 18 -3.16 15.27 32.78
CA MET A 18 -1.93 15.01 32.00
C MET A 18 -0.91 16.11 32.26
N ASP A 19 0.35 15.70 32.40
CA ASP A 19 1.48 16.62 32.38
C ASP A 19 1.75 17.18 30.96
N THR A 20 2.63 18.14 30.84
CA THR A 20 2.96 18.78 29.53
C THR A 20 3.50 17.77 28.53
N ALA A 21 4.27 16.80 28.95
CA ALA A 21 4.83 15.75 28.08
C ALA A 21 3.74 14.77 27.61
N GLY A 22 2.84 14.34 28.52
CA GLY A 22 1.70 13.50 28.18
C GLY A 22 0.77 14.22 27.18
N LEU A 23 0.53 15.52 27.36
CA LEU A 23 -0.25 16.33 26.42
C LEU A 23 0.42 16.41 25.04
N ALA A 24 1.76 16.57 24.99
CA ALA A 24 2.50 16.57 23.74
C ALA A 24 2.39 15.22 23.02
N VAL A 25 2.55 14.10 23.73
CA VAL A 25 2.36 12.74 23.16
C VAL A 25 0.93 12.57 22.65
N ALA A 26 -0.08 13.00 23.39
CA ALA A 26 -1.48 12.94 22.96
C ALA A 26 -1.72 13.76 21.68
N ALA A 27 -1.14 14.96 21.58
CA ALA A 27 -1.22 15.78 20.37
C ALA A 27 -0.58 15.09 19.16
N VAL A 28 0.60 14.50 19.32
CA VAL A 28 1.26 13.71 18.27
C VAL A 28 0.39 12.53 17.83
N LEU A 29 -0.17 11.78 18.78
CA LEU A 29 -1.06 10.65 18.48
C LEU A 29 -2.32 11.09 17.72
N LEU A 30 -2.91 12.23 18.04
CA LEU A 30 -4.05 12.77 17.29
C LEU A 30 -3.66 13.13 15.86
N VAL A 31 -2.53 13.79 15.66
CA VAL A 31 -2.01 14.09 14.30
C VAL A 31 -1.76 12.79 13.53
N CYS A 32 -1.12 11.81 14.14
CA CYS A 32 -0.91 10.49 13.56
C CYS A 32 -2.22 9.80 13.18
N SER A 33 -3.27 9.93 14.01
CA SER A 33 -4.60 9.40 13.73
C SER A 33 -5.20 10.01 12.45
N PHE A 34 -5.19 11.35 12.33
CA PHE A 34 -5.70 12.02 11.13
C PHE A 34 -4.93 11.63 9.87
N ILE A 35 -3.59 11.59 9.95
CA ILE A 35 -2.75 11.15 8.83
C ILE A 35 -3.07 9.70 8.46
N GLY A 36 -3.20 8.81 9.44
CA GLY A 36 -3.52 7.39 9.25
C GLY A 36 -4.86 7.18 8.56
N TRP A 37 -5.91 7.84 9.03
CA TRP A 37 -7.23 7.79 8.39
C TRP A 37 -7.20 8.34 6.97
N GLY A 38 -6.56 9.48 6.74
CA GLY A 38 -6.40 10.07 5.42
C GLY A 38 -5.67 9.13 4.45
N ALA A 39 -4.54 8.57 4.88
CA ALA A 39 -3.77 7.61 4.09
C ALA A 39 -4.56 6.32 3.78
N MET A 40 -5.32 5.80 4.75
CA MET A 40 -6.14 4.60 4.59
C MET A 40 -7.29 4.81 3.60
N ILE A 41 -8.03 5.91 3.70
CA ILE A 41 -9.13 6.24 2.79
C ILE A 41 -8.60 6.47 1.38
N GLN A 42 -7.50 7.23 1.25
CA GLN A 42 -6.87 7.48 -0.05
C GLN A 42 -6.39 6.18 -0.69
N LYS A 43 -5.69 5.33 0.06
CA LYS A 43 -5.19 4.04 -0.44
C LYS A 43 -6.31 3.10 -0.86
N TRP A 44 -7.39 3.06 -0.10
CA TRP A 44 -8.57 2.29 -0.45
C TRP A 44 -9.20 2.75 -1.77
N SER A 45 -9.32 4.06 -1.95
CA SER A 45 -9.82 4.65 -3.19
C SER A 45 -8.90 4.35 -4.39
N ASP A 46 -7.58 4.49 -4.20
CA ASP A 46 -6.56 4.20 -5.22
C ASP A 46 -6.64 2.73 -5.69
N VAL A 47 -6.75 1.79 -4.74
CA VAL A 47 -6.88 0.35 -5.03
C VAL A 47 -8.14 0.06 -5.85
N GLN A 48 -9.28 0.63 -5.48
CA GLN A 48 -10.53 0.43 -6.21
C GLN A 48 -10.48 1.00 -7.61
N GLU A 49 -9.94 2.21 -7.78
CA GLU A 49 -9.82 2.84 -9.09
C GLU A 49 -8.87 2.07 -10.01
N LEU A 50 -7.70 1.64 -9.49
CA LEU A 50 -6.75 0.83 -10.26
C LEU A 50 -7.36 -0.49 -10.71
N ARG A 51 -8.08 -1.18 -9.82
CA ARG A 51 -8.78 -2.43 -10.14
C ARG A 51 -9.84 -2.23 -11.22
N ARG A 52 -10.62 -1.17 -11.10
CA ARG A 52 -11.63 -0.81 -12.11
C ARG A 52 -11.00 -0.55 -13.47
N ARG A 53 -9.88 0.19 -13.52
CA ARG A 53 -9.13 0.45 -14.76
C ARG A 53 -8.57 -0.84 -15.37
N ASN A 54 -7.97 -1.70 -14.55
CA ASN A 54 -7.43 -2.97 -15.00
C ASN A 54 -8.51 -3.85 -15.66
N HIS A 55 -9.66 -4.03 -15.02
CA HIS A 55 -10.76 -4.81 -15.58
C HIS A 55 -11.39 -4.17 -16.84
N ALA A 56 -11.45 -2.85 -16.90
CA ALA A 56 -11.94 -2.16 -18.10
C ALA A 56 -10.99 -2.36 -19.29
N PHE A 57 -9.68 -2.27 -19.04
CA PHE A 57 -8.65 -2.48 -20.06
C PHE A 57 -8.60 -3.95 -20.51
N GLU A 58 -8.64 -4.91 -19.59
CA GLU A 58 -8.65 -6.34 -19.92
C GLU A 58 -9.81 -6.71 -20.84
N ARG A 59 -11.01 -6.18 -20.59
CA ARG A 59 -12.17 -6.39 -21.48
C ARG A 59 -11.93 -5.85 -22.89
N ARG A 60 -11.38 -4.64 -23.01
CA ARG A 60 -11.01 -4.06 -24.32
C ARG A 60 -9.95 -4.89 -25.03
N LEU A 61 -8.95 -5.34 -24.28
CA LEU A 61 -7.85 -6.14 -24.85
C LEU A 61 -8.32 -7.48 -25.42
N ARG A 62 -9.40 -8.07 -24.86
CA ARG A 62 -10.01 -9.32 -25.39
C ARG A 62 -10.62 -9.13 -26.77
N ASP A 63 -11.16 -7.96 -27.04
CA ASP A 63 -11.81 -7.64 -28.31
C ASP A 63 -10.82 -7.23 -29.41
N GLU A 64 -9.55 -6.96 -29.05
CA GLU A 64 -8.49 -6.59 -29.98
C GLU A 64 -7.94 -7.82 -30.72
N ALA A 65 -7.80 -7.71 -32.04
CA ALA A 65 -7.28 -8.79 -32.88
C ALA A 65 -5.78 -9.05 -32.68
N SER A 66 -5.01 -7.99 -32.39
CA SER A 66 -3.55 -8.08 -32.17
C SER A 66 -3.11 -7.14 -31.05
N VAL A 67 -2.39 -7.69 -30.08
CA VAL A 67 -1.77 -6.93 -28.99
C VAL A 67 -0.54 -6.17 -29.48
N VAL A 68 0.23 -6.79 -30.38
CA VAL A 68 1.48 -6.23 -30.91
C VAL A 68 1.24 -4.99 -31.79
N ALA A 69 0.04 -4.87 -32.37
CA ALA A 69 -0.35 -3.70 -33.18
C ALA A 69 -0.80 -2.49 -32.36
N LEU A 70 -1.01 -2.66 -31.06
CA LEU A 70 -1.45 -1.57 -30.19
C LEU A 70 -0.40 -0.46 -30.10
N ASN A 71 -0.86 0.79 -30.13
CA ASN A 71 0.00 1.95 -29.99
C ASN A 71 -0.39 2.75 -28.74
N PHE A 72 0.58 2.98 -27.87
CA PHE A 72 0.40 3.73 -26.63
C PHE A 72 1.06 5.11 -26.78
N PRO A 73 0.30 6.22 -26.65
CA PRO A 73 0.87 7.56 -26.71
C PRO A 73 1.92 7.75 -25.60
N ARG A 74 3.08 8.29 -25.94
CA ARG A 74 4.11 8.64 -24.95
C ARG A 74 3.57 9.70 -24.01
N GLY A 75 3.73 9.46 -22.70
CA GLY A 75 3.29 10.41 -21.66
C GLY A 75 1.85 10.22 -21.18
N SER A 76 1.11 9.24 -21.67
CA SER A 76 -0.21 8.89 -21.11
C SER A 76 -0.09 8.31 -19.70
N ASN A 77 -1.07 8.65 -18.86
CA ASN A 77 -1.18 8.06 -17.50
C ASN A 77 -1.77 6.65 -17.62
N LEU A 78 -0.90 5.69 -17.99
CA LEU A 78 -1.26 4.31 -18.22
C LEU A 78 -1.64 3.61 -16.92
N GLY A 79 -2.72 2.84 -16.96
CA GLY A 79 -3.06 1.89 -15.91
C GLY A 79 -2.01 0.76 -15.82
N PRO A 80 -2.02 -0.03 -14.74
CA PRO A 80 -1.06 -1.11 -14.55
C PRO A 80 -0.99 -2.12 -15.70
N TYR A 81 -2.14 -2.59 -16.17
CA TYR A 81 -2.21 -3.55 -17.29
C TYR A 81 -1.81 -2.90 -18.62
N GLU A 82 -2.26 -1.67 -18.88
CA GLU A 82 -1.85 -0.89 -20.06
C GLU A 82 -0.34 -0.70 -20.09
N PHE A 83 0.27 -0.45 -18.94
CA PHE A 83 1.72 -0.26 -18.80
C PHE A 83 2.48 -1.55 -19.16
N LEU A 84 2.02 -2.73 -18.70
CA LEU A 84 2.65 -4.00 -19.06
C LEU A 84 2.55 -4.28 -20.55
N VAL A 85 1.39 -4.04 -21.16
CA VAL A 85 1.20 -4.20 -22.61
C VAL A 85 2.11 -3.25 -23.38
N ALA A 86 2.21 -1.98 -22.96
CA ALA A 86 3.09 -0.99 -23.59
C ALA A 86 4.57 -1.41 -23.53
N GLU A 87 5.04 -1.96 -22.40
CA GLU A 87 6.42 -2.47 -22.26
C GLU A 87 6.64 -3.70 -23.15
N ALA A 88 5.68 -4.63 -23.23
CA ALA A 88 5.74 -5.79 -24.10
C ALA A 88 5.80 -5.38 -25.58
N VAL A 89 4.87 -4.53 -26.02
CA VAL A 89 4.82 -4.01 -27.41
C VAL A 89 6.09 -3.25 -27.76
N SER A 90 6.62 -2.44 -26.85
CA SER A 90 7.89 -1.73 -27.05
C SER A 90 9.07 -2.69 -27.20
N ALA A 91 9.06 -3.83 -26.49
CA ALA A 91 10.08 -4.87 -26.63
C ALA A 91 10.00 -5.56 -28.02
N VAL A 92 8.79 -5.91 -28.47
CA VAL A 92 8.57 -6.50 -29.80
C VAL A 92 8.98 -5.53 -30.92
N GLN A 93 8.58 -4.26 -30.84
CA GLN A 93 8.89 -3.26 -31.87
C GLN A 93 10.39 -3.10 -32.12
N ARG A 94 11.25 -3.34 -31.12
CA ARG A 94 12.71 -3.34 -31.29
C ARG A 94 13.23 -4.47 -32.19
N HIS A 95 12.45 -5.54 -32.40
CA HIS A 95 12.77 -6.69 -33.23
C HIS A 95 11.98 -6.71 -34.54
N LYS A 96 11.12 -5.71 -34.78
CA LYS A 96 10.28 -5.62 -35.97
C LYS A 96 11.14 -5.68 -37.24
N GLY A 97 10.77 -6.57 -38.19
CA GLY A 97 11.48 -6.79 -39.44
C GLY A 97 12.60 -7.81 -39.37
N ARG A 98 12.86 -8.45 -38.20
CA ARG A 98 13.89 -9.52 -38.06
C ARG A 98 13.29 -10.88 -37.72
N LEU A 99 11.97 -10.99 -37.63
CA LEU A 99 11.26 -12.21 -37.24
C LEU A 99 11.04 -13.09 -38.49
N VAL A 100 11.98 -13.97 -38.77
CA VAL A 100 11.91 -14.92 -39.92
C VAL A 100 12.05 -16.36 -39.44
N ARG A 101 12.82 -16.60 -38.39
CA ARG A 101 13.10 -17.93 -37.86
C ARG A 101 12.57 -18.11 -36.47
N GLN A 102 12.30 -19.34 -36.05
CA GLN A 102 11.89 -19.67 -34.69
C GLN A 102 12.89 -19.16 -33.62
N SER A 103 14.18 -19.19 -33.92
CA SER A 103 15.24 -18.65 -33.07
C SER A 103 15.05 -17.14 -32.80
N ASP A 104 14.54 -16.40 -33.77
CA ASP A 104 14.33 -14.97 -33.68
C ASP A 104 13.12 -14.67 -32.76
N VAL A 105 12.08 -15.51 -32.86
CA VAL A 105 10.92 -15.46 -31.98
C VAL A 105 11.34 -15.72 -30.53
N THR A 106 12.08 -16.77 -30.26
CA THR A 106 12.57 -17.12 -28.93
C THR A 106 13.42 -15.99 -28.32
N LEU A 107 14.31 -15.39 -29.11
CA LEU A 107 15.11 -14.25 -28.65
C LEU A 107 14.23 -13.01 -28.33
N CYS A 108 13.26 -12.72 -29.19
CA CYS A 108 12.31 -11.63 -29.00
C CYS A 108 11.48 -11.85 -27.72
N MET A 109 10.97 -13.08 -27.51
CA MET A 109 10.20 -13.42 -26.31
C MET A 109 11.01 -13.26 -25.03
N GLY A 110 12.27 -13.66 -25.00
CA GLY A 110 13.13 -13.39 -23.83
C GLY A 110 13.27 -11.90 -23.50
N HIS A 111 13.26 -11.02 -24.52
CA HIS A 111 13.25 -9.57 -24.28
C HIS A 111 11.88 -9.05 -23.83
N VAL A 112 10.79 -9.62 -24.33
CA VAL A 112 9.42 -9.29 -23.90
C VAL A 112 9.21 -9.69 -22.45
N GLU A 113 9.54 -10.93 -22.08
CA GLU A 113 9.44 -11.41 -20.69
C GLU A 113 10.23 -10.53 -19.72
N ASN A 114 11.47 -10.22 -20.05
CA ASN A 114 12.31 -9.33 -19.24
C ASN A 114 11.70 -7.91 -19.12
N ALA A 115 11.06 -7.39 -20.18
CA ALA A 115 10.42 -6.09 -20.15
C ALA A 115 9.17 -6.11 -19.25
N VAL A 116 8.35 -7.16 -19.38
CA VAL A 116 7.15 -7.39 -18.56
C VAL A 116 7.52 -7.57 -17.08
N GLN A 117 8.55 -8.37 -16.78
CA GLN A 117 9.04 -8.56 -15.40
C GLN A 117 9.50 -7.24 -14.76
N ARG A 118 10.23 -6.41 -15.49
CA ARG A 118 10.57 -5.06 -15.01
C ARG A 118 9.33 -4.19 -14.81
N GLY A 119 8.33 -4.34 -15.68
CA GLY A 119 7.04 -3.66 -15.58
C GLY A 119 6.28 -4.05 -14.31
N ILE A 120 6.22 -5.36 -14.02
CA ILE A 120 5.63 -5.89 -12.78
C ILE A 120 6.33 -5.29 -11.57
N ALA A 121 7.65 -5.39 -11.48
CA ALA A 121 8.41 -4.88 -10.33
C ALA A 121 8.15 -3.38 -10.08
N ARG A 122 8.12 -2.55 -11.13
CA ARG A 122 7.79 -1.12 -11.00
C ARG A 122 6.36 -0.87 -10.54
N THR A 123 5.43 -1.70 -10.98
CA THR A 123 4.01 -1.59 -10.59
C THR A 123 3.80 -2.02 -9.15
N MET A 124 4.48 -3.07 -8.69
CA MET A 124 4.43 -3.54 -7.30
C MET A 124 4.88 -2.45 -6.32
N VAL A 125 5.97 -1.74 -6.62
CA VAL A 125 6.42 -0.60 -5.81
C VAL A 125 5.32 0.47 -5.67
N LYS A 126 4.57 0.75 -6.75
CA LYS A 126 3.42 1.67 -6.70
C LYS A 126 2.25 1.11 -5.88
N TYR A 127 2.02 -0.20 -5.95
CA TYR A 127 0.98 -0.86 -5.14
C TYR A 127 1.31 -0.83 -3.65
N GLU A 128 2.59 -0.84 -3.27
CA GLU A 128 3.04 -0.77 -1.88
C GLU A 128 3.16 0.66 -1.33
N ASP A 129 3.03 1.66 -2.19
CA ASP A 129 3.08 3.07 -1.77
C ASP A 129 2.10 3.33 -0.61
N LYS A 130 2.54 4.13 0.38
CA LYS A 130 1.84 4.46 1.64
C LYS A 130 1.63 3.29 2.61
N MET A 131 1.91 2.03 2.22
CA MET A 131 1.78 0.90 3.14
C MET A 131 2.80 0.98 4.28
N VAL A 132 4.01 1.49 4.01
CA VAL A 132 5.05 1.73 5.01
C VAL A 132 4.57 2.73 6.07
N LEU A 133 3.92 3.82 5.66
CA LEU A 133 3.36 4.80 6.60
C LEU A 133 2.31 4.16 7.52
N LEU A 134 1.37 3.39 6.95
CA LEU A 134 0.34 2.72 7.73
C LEU A 134 0.94 1.69 8.69
N SER A 135 1.91 0.88 8.27
CA SER A 135 2.58 -0.08 9.14
C SER A 135 3.34 0.59 10.28
N SER A 136 3.96 1.74 10.01
CA SER A 136 4.65 2.54 11.03
C SER A 136 3.67 3.09 12.09
N LEU A 137 2.48 3.50 11.69
CA LEU A 137 1.44 3.95 12.62
C LEU A 137 0.89 2.80 13.48
N VAL A 138 0.69 1.64 12.88
CA VAL A 138 0.26 0.41 13.58
C VAL A 138 1.23 0.05 14.69
N SER A 139 2.52 0.07 14.39
CA SER A 139 3.57 -0.29 15.35
C SER A 139 3.90 0.87 16.30
N GLY A 140 4.03 2.08 15.79
CA GLY A 140 4.47 3.26 16.54
C GLY A 140 3.43 3.80 17.51
N GLY A 141 2.14 3.69 17.20
CA GLY A 141 1.07 4.20 18.05
C GLY A 141 1.12 3.70 19.49
N PRO A 142 1.15 2.37 19.72
CA PRO A 142 1.26 1.81 21.07
C PRO A 142 2.56 2.20 21.78
N PHE A 143 3.68 2.27 21.07
CA PHE A 143 4.97 2.68 21.64
C PHE A 143 4.96 4.14 22.09
N LEU A 144 4.34 5.04 21.31
CA LEU A 144 4.15 6.42 21.72
C LEU A 144 3.24 6.54 22.94
N GLY A 145 2.18 5.73 23.01
CA GLY A 145 1.34 5.64 24.19
C GLY A 145 2.10 5.15 25.42
N LEU A 146 2.91 4.10 25.26
CA LEU A 146 3.76 3.58 26.32
C LEU A 146 4.80 4.61 26.79
N LEU A 147 5.43 5.33 25.84
CA LEU A 147 6.35 6.41 26.17
C LEU A 147 5.69 7.46 27.06
N GLY A 148 4.44 7.84 26.74
CA GLY A 148 3.68 8.78 27.54
C GLY A 148 3.42 8.29 28.97
N THR A 149 3.09 7.01 29.17
CA THR A 149 2.93 6.44 30.52
C THR A 149 4.23 6.39 31.30
N VAL A 150 5.30 5.89 30.68
CA VAL A 150 6.61 5.82 31.39
C VAL A 150 7.06 7.20 31.81
N TRP A 151 6.94 8.18 30.92
CA TRP A 151 7.28 9.57 31.24
C TRP A 151 6.41 10.16 32.34
N GLY A 152 5.08 10.06 32.23
CA GLY A 152 4.15 10.60 33.20
C GLY A 152 4.29 9.97 34.59
N VAL A 153 4.54 8.64 34.66
CA VAL A 153 4.83 7.96 35.90
C VAL A 153 6.17 8.44 36.47
N MET A 154 7.21 8.57 35.65
CA MET A 154 8.52 9.08 36.09
C MET A 154 8.41 10.48 36.69
N VAL A 155 7.71 11.39 36.03
CA VAL A 155 7.48 12.76 36.54
C VAL A 155 6.71 12.76 37.85
N THR A 156 5.66 11.92 37.93
CA THR A 156 4.82 11.80 39.14
C THR A 156 5.64 11.32 40.34
N PHE A 157 6.47 10.30 40.16
CA PHE A 157 7.32 9.78 41.24
C PHE A 157 8.53 10.68 41.54
N GLY A 158 9.06 11.38 40.53
CA GLY A 158 10.15 12.35 40.70
C GLY A 158 9.75 13.58 41.53
N ALA A 159 8.48 13.90 41.60
CA ALA A 159 7.95 14.99 42.41
C ALA A 159 7.62 14.58 43.87
N LEU A 160 7.90 13.31 44.26
CA LEU A 160 7.62 12.82 45.61
C LEU A 160 8.48 13.49 46.67
N THR A 161 7.80 13.91 47.74
CA THR A 161 8.42 14.29 49.02
C THR A 161 8.15 13.25 50.07
N GLU A 162 8.92 13.21 51.16
CA GLU A 162 8.79 12.22 52.25
C GLU A 162 7.39 12.09 52.85
N LYS A 163 6.47 13.04 52.62
CA LYS A 163 5.08 13.08 53.13
C LYS A 163 4.03 12.89 52.03
N ALA A 164 4.41 12.47 50.83
CA ALA A 164 3.44 12.32 49.75
C ALA A 164 2.44 11.19 50.04
N SER A 165 1.16 11.47 49.79
CA SER A 165 0.06 10.54 49.89
C SER A 165 -0.32 9.94 48.58
N ILE A 166 -0.96 8.74 48.54
CA ILE A 166 -1.51 8.09 47.35
C ILE A 166 -2.49 9.07 46.63
N ALA A 167 -3.23 9.90 47.35
CA ALA A 167 -4.15 10.84 46.77
C ALA A 167 -3.45 11.92 45.90
N GLN A 168 -2.19 12.23 46.18
CA GLN A 168 -1.38 13.17 45.37
C GLN A 168 -0.79 12.53 44.14
N LEU A 169 -0.55 11.23 44.14
CA LEU A 169 0.02 10.46 43.00
C LEU A 169 -1.05 10.05 41.99
N ALA A 170 -2.24 9.71 42.46
CA ALA A 170 -3.31 9.16 41.64
C ALA A 170 -3.62 10.00 40.37
N PRO A 171 -3.69 11.34 40.42
CA PRO A 171 -3.99 12.15 39.24
C PRO A 171 -2.91 12.00 38.13
N GLY A 172 -1.62 12.07 38.50
CA GLY A 172 -0.51 11.95 37.55
C GLY A 172 -0.44 10.58 36.88
N VAL A 173 -0.64 9.52 37.65
CA VAL A 173 -0.69 8.14 37.13
C VAL A 173 -1.90 7.97 36.22
N CYS A 174 -3.08 8.49 36.59
CA CYS A 174 -4.27 8.46 35.72
C CYS A 174 -4.03 9.21 34.40
N GLY A 175 -3.42 10.40 34.44
CA GLY A 175 -3.06 11.15 33.25
C GLY A 175 -2.09 10.40 32.34
N ALA A 176 -1.10 9.72 32.93
CA ALA A 176 -0.18 8.87 32.19
C ALA A 176 -0.89 7.71 31.47
N LEU A 177 -1.80 7.00 32.12
CA LEU A 177 -2.55 5.89 31.52
C LEU A 177 -3.43 6.31 30.33
N VAL A 178 -3.89 7.56 30.30
CA VAL A 178 -4.65 8.10 29.15
C VAL A 178 -3.83 8.08 27.88
N THR A 179 -2.52 8.34 27.93
CA THR A 179 -1.66 8.33 26.73
C THR A 179 -1.59 6.96 26.09
N THR A 180 -1.48 5.88 26.88
CA THR A 180 -1.51 4.50 26.33
C THR A 180 -2.87 4.15 25.74
N THR A 181 -3.96 4.56 26.39
CA THR A 181 -5.30 4.36 25.88
C THR A 181 -5.49 5.05 24.52
N LEU A 182 -4.99 6.29 24.37
CA LEU A 182 -5.00 7.01 23.10
C LEU A 182 -4.14 6.30 22.04
N GLY A 183 -2.94 5.83 22.42
CA GLY A 183 -2.07 5.08 21.52
C GLY A 183 -2.75 3.83 20.94
N LEU A 184 -3.43 3.06 21.80
CA LEU A 184 -4.20 1.89 21.39
C LEU A 184 -5.42 2.27 20.53
N LEU A 185 -6.11 3.34 20.88
CA LEU A 185 -7.28 3.83 20.13
C LEU A 185 -6.90 4.22 18.68
N VAL A 186 -5.71 4.75 18.48
CA VAL A 186 -5.16 5.06 17.15
C VAL A 186 -4.71 3.79 16.43
N ALA A 187 -3.98 2.91 17.12
CA ALA A 187 -3.34 1.74 16.50
C ALA A 187 -4.34 0.64 16.12
N ILE A 188 -5.39 0.41 16.90
CA ILE A 188 -6.33 -0.69 16.65
C ILE A 188 -7.05 -0.54 15.31
N PRO A 189 -7.72 0.59 15.00
CA PRO A 189 -8.34 0.79 13.70
C PRO A 189 -7.32 0.77 12.54
N ALA A 190 -6.14 1.36 12.76
CA ALA A 190 -5.07 1.37 11.78
C ALA A 190 -4.60 -0.06 11.44
N THR A 191 -4.53 -0.96 12.44
CA THR A 191 -4.16 -2.37 12.24
C THR A 191 -5.15 -3.09 11.33
N PHE A 192 -6.46 -2.94 11.58
CA PHE A 192 -7.48 -3.56 10.74
C PHE A 192 -7.45 -3.02 9.32
N GLY A 193 -7.37 -1.70 9.16
CA GLY A 193 -7.28 -1.05 7.85
C GLY A 193 -6.03 -1.44 7.09
N TYR A 194 -4.88 -1.46 7.75
CA TYR A 194 -3.61 -1.89 7.15
C TYR A 194 -3.67 -3.34 6.66
N ASN A 195 -4.13 -4.27 7.49
CA ASN A 195 -4.21 -5.69 7.12
C ASN A 195 -5.18 -5.92 5.96
N TYR A 196 -6.31 -5.22 5.94
CA TYR A 196 -7.23 -5.26 4.80
C TYR A 196 -6.57 -4.76 3.52
N LEU A 197 -5.94 -3.59 3.55
CA LEU A 197 -5.26 -3.00 2.39
C LEU A 197 -4.09 -3.85 1.92
N LEU A 198 -3.31 -4.42 2.85
CA LEU A 198 -2.22 -5.34 2.53
C LEU A 198 -2.73 -6.57 1.75
N THR A 199 -3.87 -7.11 2.17
CA THR A 199 -4.51 -8.23 1.45
C THR A 199 -4.94 -7.80 0.06
N GLN A 200 -5.55 -6.62 -0.10
CA GLN A 200 -5.93 -6.11 -1.42
C GLN A 200 -4.72 -5.89 -2.34
N VAL A 201 -3.62 -5.36 -1.82
CA VAL A 201 -2.37 -5.18 -2.57
C VAL A 201 -1.82 -6.54 -3.04
N LYS A 202 -1.81 -7.56 -2.18
CA LYS A 202 -1.38 -8.92 -2.55
C LYS A 202 -2.25 -9.51 -3.66
N ILE A 203 -3.58 -9.37 -3.56
CA ILE A 203 -4.50 -9.85 -4.60
C ILE A 203 -4.19 -9.16 -5.93
N MET A 204 -4.04 -7.83 -5.93
CA MET A 204 -3.72 -7.06 -7.14
C MET A 204 -2.37 -7.47 -7.75
N THR A 205 -1.38 -7.80 -6.92
CA THR A 205 -0.09 -8.31 -7.38
C THR A 205 -0.25 -9.64 -8.09
N THR A 206 -0.99 -10.58 -7.51
CA THR A 206 -1.27 -11.89 -8.14
C THR A 206 -2.09 -11.73 -9.43
N GLU A 207 -3.10 -10.85 -9.45
CA GLU A 207 -3.86 -10.52 -10.66
C GLU A 207 -2.95 -9.95 -11.77
N LEU A 208 -1.97 -9.10 -11.41
CA LEU A 208 -1.01 -8.52 -12.33
C LEU A 208 -0.06 -9.56 -12.92
N GLU A 209 0.44 -10.49 -12.09
CA GLU A 209 1.30 -11.60 -12.52
C GLU A 209 0.55 -12.57 -13.45
N ASN A 210 -0.69 -12.93 -13.13
CA ASN A 210 -1.53 -13.75 -13.98
C ASN A 210 -1.83 -13.08 -15.34
N PHE A 211 -2.14 -11.77 -15.31
CA PHE A 211 -2.33 -11.00 -16.53
C PHE A 211 -1.04 -10.98 -17.39
N ALA A 212 0.11 -10.80 -16.75
CA ALA A 212 1.40 -10.78 -17.42
C ALA A 212 1.73 -12.13 -18.10
N SER A 213 1.44 -13.25 -17.45
CA SER A 213 1.60 -14.58 -18.04
C SER A 213 0.69 -14.75 -19.26
N SER A 214 -0.58 -14.43 -19.14
CA SER A 214 -1.53 -14.50 -20.27
C SER A 214 -1.17 -13.55 -21.41
N LEU A 215 -0.56 -12.40 -21.10
CA LEU A 215 -0.04 -11.47 -22.10
C LEU A 215 1.15 -12.05 -22.85
N ALA A 216 2.09 -12.70 -22.14
CA ALA A 216 3.26 -13.34 -22.74
C ALA A 216 2.84 -14.44 -23.71
N ASP A 217 1.95 -15.35 -23.28
CA ASP A 217 1.41 -16.42 -24.12
C ASP A 217 0.77 -15.86 -25.41
N ARG A 218 -0.02 -14.80 -25.26
CA ARG A 218 -0.70 -14.18 -26.40
C ARG A 218 0.29 -13.53 -27.37
N VAL A 219 1.30 -12.82 -26.86
CA VAL A 219 2.37 -12.20 -27.68
C VAL A 219 3.16 -13.28 -28.41
N GLU A 220 3.49 -14.40 -27.77
CA GLU A 220 4.20 -15.52 -28.38
C GLU A 220 3.44 -16.07 -29.58
N LEU A 221 2.16 -16.38 -29.42
CA LEU A 221 1.29 -16.87 -30.50
C LEU A 221 1.20 -15.88 -31.68
N GLU A 222 1.14 -14.58 -31.42
CA GLU A 222 1.13 -13.56 -32.47
C GLU A 222 2.46 -13.49 -33.23
N LEU A 223 3.61 -13.60 -32.52
CA LEU A 223 4.95 -13.58 -33.12
C LEU A 223 5.23 -14.85 -33.93
N GLU A 224 4.82 -16.02 -33.45
CA GLU A 224 4.93 -17.28 -34.23
C GLU A 224 4.12 -17.20 -35.53
N GLY A 225 2.91 -16.66 -35.47
CA GLY A 225 2.09 -16.43 -36.65
C GLY A 225 2.70 -15.44 -37.64
N GLU A 226 3.38 -14.37 -37.14
CA GLU A 226 4.09 -13.41 -37.98
C GLU A 226 5.36 -14.05 -38.62
N ALA A 227 6.14 -14.77 -37.85
CA ALA A 227 7.35 -15.46 -38.35
C ALA A 227 7.02 -16.48 -39.44
N ARG A 228 5.95 -17.26 -39.26
CA ARG A 228 5.46 -18.22 -40.24
C ARG A 228 5.08 -17.55 -41.57
N ARG A 229 4.31 -16.48 -41.53
CA ARG A 229 3.94 -15.69 -42.73
C ARG A 229 5.14 -15.12 -43.43
N ASN A 230 6.12 -14.57 -42.69
CA ASN A 230 7.32 -14.00 -43.24
C ASN A 230 8.22 -15.09 -43.89
N PHE A 231 8.26 -16.29 -43.31
CA PHE A 231 9.00 -17.45 -43.88
C PHE A 231 8.36 -17.92 -45.17
N GLU A 232 7.03 -18.06 -45.24
CA GLU A 232 6.31 -18.45 -46.45
C GLU A 232 6.51 -17.41 -47.59
N ALA A 233 6.42 -16.12 -47.28
CA ALA A 233 6.65 -15.04 -48.25
C ALA A 233 8.14 -14.93 -48.74
N ALA A 234 9.10 -15.46 -48.03
CA ALA A 234 10.51 -15.46 -48.43
C ALA A 234 10.86 -16.65 -49.33
N GLN A 235 9.95 -17.63 -49.51
CA GLN A 235 10.10 -18.79 -50.38
C GLN A 235 9.45 -18.61 -51.78
N GLU A 236 8.57 -17.59 -51.92
CA GLU A 236 8.00 -17.16 -53.19
C GLU A 236 8.90 -16.14 -53.90
#